data_e0d2b8c7d314b42ac0033766c17a3a8c
#
_entry.id   e0d2b8c7d314b42ac0033766c17a3a8c
#
_cell.length_a   1.000
_cell.length_b   1.000
_cell.length_c   1.000
_cell.angle_alpha   90.00
_cell.angle_beta   90.00
_cell.angle_gamma   90.00
#
_symmetry.space_group_name_H-M   'P 1'
#
loop_
_entity.id
_entity.type
_entity.pdbx_description
1 polymer ?
#
loop_
_entity_poly.entity_id
_entity_poly.type
_entity_poly.pdbx_seq_one_letter_code
_entity_poly.pdbx_strand_id
1 'polypeptide(L)'
;MKKQSQKNRPARGAKNTDRAAVILSLFREFPNNKFSLKHLASASGGATKEGRRETFEILGRLHDEGIVEECAREKYRLTHKHLPHFEGIADMTASGSIYVRVEGEENDIFVNQRNTANALNGDRVEVVAIHRGRDGKFEGEITRIVERSRKPYVGVAEVGAHQIFVRADSRRMPMDIYLSKKQYPDVKDGEKVVVRIADWAEGSKSPVGELVERLGMAGNNDTEMHAILA
;
A
#
# COMPACT_ATOMS: atom_id res chain seq x y z
N MET A 1 -25.80 -42.91 49.78
CA MET A 1 -25.07 -41.61 49.55
C MET A 1 -24.78 -41.48 48.06
N LYS A 2 -25.55 -40.63 47.38
CA LYS A 2 -25.33 -40.33 45.94
C LYS A 2 -24.52 -39.04 45.84
N LYS A 3 -23.27 -39.12 45.30
CA LYS A 3 -22.45 -37.97 44.99
C LYS A 3 -23.00 -37.30 43.72
N GLN A 4 -23.51 -36.10 43.88
CA GLN A 4 -23.83 -35.21 42.74
C GLN A 4 -22.51 -34.63 42.18
N SER A 5 -22.22 -35.00 40.92
CA SER A 5 -21.15 -34.38 40.14
C SER A 5 -21.65 -33.04 39.60
N GLN A 6 -21.17 -31.93 40.22
CA GLN A 6 -21.34 -30.58 39.67
C GLN A 6 -20.47 -30.48 38.41
N LYS A 7 -21.08 -30.46 37.23
CA LYS A 7 -20.44 -30.07 35.97
C LYS A 7 -20.27 -28.53 36.01
N ASN A 8 -19.04 -28.10 36.25
CA ASN A 8 -18.64 -26.71 36.03
C ASN A 8 -18.91 -26.31 34.56
N ARG A 9 -19.95 -25.54 34.30
CA ARG A 9 -20.15 -24.86 33.03
C ARG A 9 -19.19 -23.65 32.99
N PRO A 10 -18.27 -23.55 32.00
CA PRO A 10 -17.45 -22.35 31.87
C PRO A 10 -18.34 -21.14 31.63
N ALA A 11 -17.96 -20.02 32.25
CA ALA A 11 -18.70 -18.76 32.23
C ALA A 11 -18.94 -18.29 30.78
N ARG A 12 -20.17 -17.84 30.47
CA ARG A 12 -20.63 -17.36 29.15
C ARG A 12 -19.70 -16.30 28.54
N GLY A 13 -19.03 -15.49 29.35
CA GLY A 13 -18.09 -14.44 28.92
C GLY A 13 -16.81 -14.97 28.30
N ALA A 14 -16.19 -16.01 28.84
CA ALA A 14 -14.93 -16.56 28.33
C ALA A 14 -15.07 -17.19 26.93
N LYS A 15 -16.18 -17.91 26.68
CA LYS A 15 -16.48 -18.50 25.34
C LYS A 15 -16.74 -17.43 24.27
N ASN A 16 -17.30 -16.28 24.65
CA ASN A 16 -17.65 -15.20 23.74
C ASN A 16 -16.41 -14.38 23.34
N THR A 17 -15.45 -14.22 24.25
CA THR A 17 -14.15 -13.58 23.98
C THR A 17 -13.30 -14.42 23.04
N ASP A 18 -13.28 -15.73 23.22
CA ASP A 18 -12.56 -16.67 22.37
C ASP A 18 -13.14 -16.67 20.93
N ARG A 19 -14.48 -16.68 20.81
CA ARG A 19 -15.16 -16.62 19.49
C ARG A 19 -14.92 -15.32 18.74
N ALA A 20 -14.93 -14.17 19.43
CA ALA A 20 -14.62 -12.88 18.82
C ALA A 20 -13.18 -12.84 18.30
N ALA A 21 -12.22 -13.40 19.03
CA ALA A 21 -10.83 -13.51 18.60
C ALA A 21 -10.69 -14.35 17.32
N VAL A 22 -11.38 -15.48 17.23
CA VAL A 22 -11.41 -16.33 16.01
C VAL A 22 -12.02 -15.59 14.82
N ILE A 23 -13.12 -14.87 15.02
CA ILE A 23 -13.75 -14.08 13.96
C ILE A 23 -12.81 -12.99 13.47
N LEU A 24 -12.16 -12.25 14.37
CA LEU A 24 -11.20 -11.21 13.99
C LEU A 24 -9.96 -11.78 13.30
N SER A 25 -9.47 -12.96 13.72
CA SER A 25 -8.34 -13.61 13.06
C SER A 25 -8.66 -13.98 11.60
N LEU A 26 -9.89 -14.47 11.33
CA LEU A 26 -10.35 -14.75 9.97
C LEU A 26 -10.39 -13.50 9.09
N PHE A 27 -10.87 -12.38 9.62
CA PHE A 27 -10.86 -11.13 8.88
C PHE A 27 -9.44 -10.62 8.62
N ARG A 28 -8.51 -10.77 9.57
CA ARG A 28 -7.09 -10.37 9.39
C ARG A 28 -6.37 -11.28 8.39
N GLU A 29 -6.67 -12.56 8.40
CA GLU A 29 -6.10 -13.52 7.45
C GLU A 29 -6.62 -13.29 6.02
N PHE A 30 -7.88 -12.88 5.88
CA PHE A 30 -8.53 -12.62 4.60
C PHE A 30 -9.20 -11.25 4.58
N PRO A 31 -8.43 -10.15 4.57
CA PRO A 31 -8.92 -8.81 4.89
C PRO A 31 -9.99 -8.29 3.93
N ASN A 32 -9.98 -8.69 2.66
CA ASN A 32 -10.98 -8.25 1.67
C ASN A 32 -12.15 -9.24 1.50
N ASN A 33 -12.15 -10.35 2.24
CA ASN A 33 -13.22 -11.32 2.10
C ASN A 33 -14.50 -10.85 2.78
N LYS A 34 -15.61 -11.13 2.09
CA LYS A 34 -16.96 -10.94 2.63
C LYS A 34 -17.42 -12.25 3.24
N PHE A 35 -17.49 -12.31 4.55
CA PHE A 35 -17.90 -13.51 5.27
C PHE A 35 -19.38 -13.46 5.61
N SER A 36 -20.11 -14.55 5.36
CA SER A 36 -21.48 -14.68 5.83
C SER A 36 -21.54 -15.01 7.33
N LEU A 37 -22.60 -14.57 8.00
CA LEU A 37 -22.88 -14.95 9.39
C LEU A 37 -22.76 -16.45 9.62
N LYS A 38 -23.30 -17.27 8.69
CA LYS A 38 -23.23 -18.74 8.75
C LYS A 38 -21.79 -19.25 8.73
N HIS A 39 -20.95 -18.68 7.86
CA HIS A 39 -19.53 -19.04 7.74
C HIS A 39 -18.78 -18.70 9.03
N LEU A 40 -18.91 -17.45 9.52
CA LEU A 40 -18.26 -17.00 10.75
C LEU A 40 -18.70 -17.82 11.98
N ALA A 41 -19.99 -18.12 12.10
CA ALA A 41 -20.50 -18.97 13.15
C ALA A 41 -19.88 -20.39 13.10
N SER A 42 -19.83 -21.00 11.91
CA SER A 42 -19.25 -22.33 11.73
C SER A 42 -17.76 -22.36 12.07
N ALA A 43 -16.99 -21.40 11.54
CA ALA A 43 -15.54 -21.30 11.76
C ALA A 43 -15.17 -21.01 13.23
N SER A 44 -16.02 -20.25 13.95
CA SER A 44 -15.81 -19.94 15.37
C SER A 44 -16.45 -20.96 16.35
N GLY A 45 -16.81 -22.17 15.86
CA GLY A 45 -17.37 -23.24 16.69
C GLY A 45 -18.84 -23.03 17.09
N GLY A 46 -19.57 -22.17 16.39
CA GLY A 46 -20.96 -21.82 16.64
C GLY A 46 -21.97 -22.28 15.56
N ALA A 47 -21.83 -23.48 15.01
CA ALA A 47 -22.70 -24.01 13.96
C ALA A 47 -24.18 -24.20 14.41
N THR A 48 -24.46 -24.24 15.72
CA THR A 48 -25.79 -24.38 16.31
C THR A 48 -26.61 -23.09 16.18
N LYS A 49 -27.93 -23.16 16.40
CA LYS A 49 -28.82 -21.99 16.43
C LYS A 49 -28.38 -20.96 17.48
N GLU A 50 -27.96 -21.44 18.65
CA GLU A 50 -27.48 -20.59 19.74
C GLU A 50 -26.14 -19.95 19.39
N GLY A 51 -25.21 -20.70 18.80
CA GLY A 51 -23.92 -20.21 18.36
C GLY A 51 -24.01 -19.15 17.23
N ARG A 52 -24.99 -19.28 16.32
CA ARG A 52 -25.26 -18.24 15.32
C ARG A 52 -25.77 -16.95 15.94
N ARG A 53 -26.65 -17.05 16.96
CA ARG A 53 -27.14 -15.90 17.70
C ARG A 53 -25.98 -15.18 18.42
N GLU A 54 -25.13 -15.91 19.10
CA GLU A 54 -23.95 -15.34 19.78
C GLU A 54 -22.98 -14.69 18.77
N THR A 55 -22.77 -15.30 17.58
CA THR A 55 -21.96 -14.73 16.51
C THR A 55 -22.56 -13.43 15.99
N PHE A 56 -23.89 -13.37 15.84
CA PHE A 56 -24.59 -12.17 15.42
C PHE A 56 -24.45 -11.03 16.45
N GLU A 57 -24.54 -11.35 17.76
CA GLU A 57 -24.31 -10.37 18.84
C GLU A 57 -22.87 -9.85 18.85
N ILE A 58 -21.87 -10.70 18.53
CA ILE A 58 -20.47 -10.30 18.40
C ILE A 58 -20.30 -9.37 17.20
N LEU A 59 -20.83 -9.73 16.04
CA LEU A 59 -20.75 -8.91 14.82
C LEU A 59 -21.45 -7.56 14.99
N GLY A 60 -22.57 -7.50 15.72
CA GLY A 60 -23.24 -6.25 16.07
C GLY A 60 -22.31 -5.32 16.86
N ARG A 61 -21.63 -5.84 17.88
CA ARG A 61 -20.65 -5.04 18.64
C ARG A 61 -19.48 -4.58 17.79
N LEU A 62 -18.89 -5.47 16.98
CA LEU A 62 -17.80 -5.11 16.08
C LEU A 62 -18.21 -4.08 15.01
N HIS A 63 -19.48 -4.09 14.61
CA HIS A 63 -20.06 -3.09 13.73
C HIS A 63 -20.22 -1.74 14.45
N ASP A 64 -20.74 -1.73 15.66
CA ASP A 64 -20.92 -0.51 16.48
C ASP A 64 -19.57 0.13 16.83
N GLU A 65 -18.53 -0.70 16.99
CA GLU A 65 -17.13 -0.26 17.18
C GLU A 65 -16.47 0.19 15.88
N GLY A 66 -17.16 0.04 14.72
CA GLY A 66 -16.64 0.40 13.40
C GLY A 66 -15.52 -0.52 12.88
N ILE A 67 -15.35 -1.71 13.46
CA ILE A 67 -14.33 -2.69 13.05
C ILE A 67 -14.77 -3.45 11.80
N VAL A 68 -16.04 -3.85 11.73
CA VAL A 68 -16.63 -4.50 10.57
C VAL A 68 -17.81 -3.70 10.04
N GLU A 69 -18.11 -3.88 8.77
CA GLU A 69 -19.32 -3.35 8.15
C GLU A 69 -20.14 -4.45 7.48
N GLU A 70 -21.46 -4.32 7.49
CA GLU A 70 -22.33 -5.18 6.72
C GLU A 70 -22.39 -4.68 5.27
N CYS A 71 -21.70 -5.37 4.36
CA CYS A 71 -21.63 -4.98 2.94
C CYS A 71 -22.75 -5.57 2.08
N ALA A 72 -23.50 -6.54 2.58
CA ALA A 72 -24.73 -7.11 2.02
C ALA A 72 -25.45 -7.89 3.13
N ARG A 73 -26.72 -8.29 2.91
CA ARG A 73 -27.50 -9.01 3.92
C ARG A 73 -26.72 -10.18 4.53
N GLU A 74 -26.49 -10.13 5.83
CA GLU A 74 -25.70 -11.10 6.62
C GLU A 74 -24.28 -11.37 6.09
N LYS A 75 -23.68 -10.40 5.36
CA LYS A 75 -22.31 -10.46 4.89
C LYS A 75 -21.51 -9.30 5.46
N TYR A 76 -20.43 -9.63 6.11
CA TYR A 76 -19.56 -8.70 6.84
C TYR A 76 -18.16 -8.69 6.25
N ARG A 77 -17.51 -7.53 6.30
CA ARG A 77 -16.08 -7.34 5.97
C ARG A 77 -15.45 -6.38 6.97
N LEU A 78 -14.11 -6.36 7.03
CA LEU A 78 -13.42 -5.30 7.76
C LEU A 78 -13.70 -3.94 7.13
N THR A 79 -13.83 -2.93 7.98
CA THR A 79 -13.79 -1.55 7.49
C THR A 79 -12.38 -1.21 7.04
N HIS A 80 -12.22 -0.28 6.09
CA HIS A 80 -10.92 0.11 5.56
C HIS A 80 -9.92 0.51 6.65
N LYS A 81 -10.39 1.18 7.70
CA LYS A 81 -9.60 1.62 8.85
C LYS A 81 -8.95 0.45 9.64
N HIS A 82 -9.54 -0.73 9.58
CA HIS A 82 -9.09 -1.91 10.35
C HIS A 82 -8.43 -2.99 9.49
N LEU A 83 -8.20 -2.70 8.21
CA LEU A 83 -7.34 -3.52 7.38
C LEU A 83 -5.90 -3.54 7.94
N PRO A 84 -5.11 -4.58 7.69
CA PRO A 84 -3.71 -4.60 8.09
C PRO A 84 -2.92 -3.47 7.43
N HIS A 85 -2.25 -2.65 8.25
CA HIS A 85 -1.37 -1.57 7.82
C HIS A 85 0.07 -1.99 7.99
N PHE A 86 0.89 -1.67 7.02
CA PHE A 86 2.33 -1.93 7.01
C PHE A 86 3.07 -0.67 6.58
N GLU A 87 4.32 -0.55 7.02
CA GLU A 87 5.25 0.48 6.55
C GLU A 87 6.43 -0.21 5.89
N GLY A 88 6.85 0.30 4.74
CA GLY A 88 7.94 -0.32 3.98
C GLY A 88 8.50 0.58 2.89
N ILE A 89 9.46 0.05 2.16
CA ILE A 89 10.14 0.75 1.06
C ILE A 89 9.54 0.32 -0.28
N ALA A 90 9.15 1.31 -1.07
CA ALA A 90 8.58 1.11 -2.40
C ALA A 90 9.67 0.70 -3.41
N ASP A 91 9.51 -0.46 -4.04
CA ASP A 91 10.33 -0.91 -5.19
C ASP A 91 9.45 -0.89 -6.44
N MET A 92 9.62 0.14 -7.27
CA MET A 92 8.79 0.38 -8.44
C MET A 92 9.27 -0.43 -9.65
N THR A 93 8.33 -1.04 -10.32
CA THR A 93 8.56 -1.73 -11.60
C THR A 93 8.51 -0.76 -12.79
N ALA A 94 8.99 -1.19 -13.94
CA ALA A 94 8.90 -0.40 -15.17
C ALA A 94 7.45 -0.14 -15.64
N SER A 95 6.48 -0.95 -15.20
CA SER A 95 5.05 -0.75 -15.48
C SER A 95 4.36 0.22 -14.51
N GLY A 96 5.07 0.76 -13.52
CA GLY A 96 4.52 1.67 -12.51
C GLY A 96 3.81 0.98 -11.35
N SER A 97 3.78 -0.34 -11.29
CA SER A 97 3.36 -1.07 -10.10
C SER A 97 4.49 -1.07 -9.05
N ILE A 98 4.15 -1.25 -7.79
CA ILE A 98 5.12 -1.20 -6.69
C ILE A 98 5.07 -2.51 -5.90
N TYR A 99 6.23 -3.00 -5.50
CA TYR A 99 6.37 -3.97 -4.43
C TYR A 99 6.83 -3.23 -3.17
N VAL A 100 6.02 -3.27 -2.11
CA VAL A 100 6.40 -2.66 -0.83
C VAL A 100 7.11 -3.70 0.01
N ARG A 101 8.41 -3.48 0.24
CA ARG A 101 9.24 -4.33 1.08
C ARG A 101 9.05 -3.93 2.53
N VAL A 102 8.44 -4.81 3.30
CA VAL A 102 8.15 -4.62 4.72
C VAL A 102 9.17 -5.38 5.54
N GLU A 103 9.79 -4.69 6.51
CA GLU A 103 10.76 -5.32 7.40
C GLU A 103 10.08 -6.38 8.29
N GLY A 104 10.64 -7.59 8.33
CA GLY A 104 10.11 -8.72 9.11
C GLY A 104 9.04 -9.55 8.40
N GLU A 105 8.56 -9.13 7.23
CA GLU A 105 7.65 -9.94 6.41
C GLU A 105 8.41 -10.75 5.36
N GLU A 106 7.97 -11.99 5.13
CA GLU A 106 8.61 -12.91 4.15
C GLU A 106 8.34 -12.47 2.70
N ASN A 107 7.18 -11.87 2.45
CA ASN A 107 6.76 -11.48 1.12
C ASN A 107 6.49 -10.00 1.03
N ASP A 108 6.93 -9.39 -0.09
CA ASP A 108 6.60 -8.01 -0.44
C ASP A 108 5.09 -7.86 -0.72
N ILE A 109 4.53 -6.70 -0.40
CA ILE A 109 3.14 -6.37 -0.71
C ILE A 109 3.08 -5.77 -2.11
N PHE A 110 2.36 -6.44 -3.02
CA PHE A 110 2.13 -5.93 -4.38
C PHE A 110 1.09 -4.81 -4.37
N VAL A 111 1.42 -3.70 -5.02
CA VAL A 111 0.52 -2.54 -5.21
C VAL A 111 0.39 -2.26 -6.70
N ASN A 112 -0.84 -2.35 -7.20
CA ASN A 112 -1.14 -2.03 -8.58
C ASN A 112 -0.90 -0.53 -8.84
N GLN A 113 -0.50 -0.17 -10.06
CA GLN A 113 -0.22 1.22 -10.48
C GLN A 113 -1.32 2.23 -10.08
N ARG A 114 -2.60 1.81 -10.06
CA ARG A 114 -3.74 2.67 -9.70
C ARG A 114 -3.79 3.02 -8.22
N ASN A 115 -3.13 2.24 -7.38
CA ASN A 115 -3.21 2.28 -5.92
C ASN A 115 -1.88 2.78 -5.30
N THR A 116 -1.01 3.41 -6.09
CA THR A 116 0.34 3.81 -5.65
C THR A 116 0.39 5.17 -4.95
N ALA A 117 -0.70 5.95 -4.95
CA ALA A 117 -0.78 7.28 -4.35
C ALA A 117 0.41 8.20 -4.71
N ASN A 118 0.89 8.14 -5.97
CA ASN A 118 2.07 8.88 -6.44
C ASN A 118 3.40 8.52 -5.70
N ALA A 119 3.49 7.35 -5.09
CA ALA A 119 4.74 6.85 -4.56
C ALA A 119 5.73 6.54 -5.69
N LEU A 120 7.00 6.76 -5.43
CA LEU A 120 8.12 6.54 -6.34
C LEU A 120 9.07 5.48 -5.79
N ASN A 121 9.97 5.05 -6.65
CA ASN A 121 10.99 4.07 -6.28
C ASN A 121 11.87 4.58 -5.13
N GLY A 122 11.93 3.82 -4.05
CA GLY A 122 12.71 4.13 -2.85
C GLY A 122 11.98 4.98 -1.80
N ASP A 123 10.73 5.39 -2.04
CA ASP A 123 9.92 6.07 -1.03
C ASP A 123 9.62 5.13 0.14
N ARG A 124 9.56 5.70 1.33
CA ARG A 124 9.01 5.05 2.52
C ARG A 124 7.51 5.31 2.54
N VAL A 125 6.73 4.25 2.54
CA VAL A 125 5.28 4.33 2.35
C VAL A 125 4.52 3.54 3.41
N GLU A 126 3.31 3.99 3.71
CA GLU A 126 2.31 3.22 4.44
C GLU A 126 1.39 2.55 3.42
N VAL A 127 1.22 1.23 3.56
CA VAL A 127 0.40 0.40 2.68
C VAL A 127 -0.62 -0.38 3.49
N VAL A 128 -1.85 -0.44 2.98
CA VAL A 128 -2.93 -1.24 3.54
C VAL A 128 -3.08 -2.50 2.71
N ALA A 129 -3.05 -3.67 3.36
CA ALA A 129 -3.31 -4.93 2.67
C ALA A 129 -4.81 -5.09 2.43
N ILE A 130 -5.23 -5.02 1.16
CA ILE A 130 -6.64 -5.10 0.74
C ILE A 130 -7.05 -6.50 0.29
N HIS A 131 -6.10 -7.32 -0.17
CA HIS A 131 -6.37 -8.68 -0.63
C HIS A 131 -5.19 -9.60 -0.32
N ARG A 132 -5.48 -10.87 -0.03
CA ARG A 132 -4.48 -11.93 0.06
C ARG A 132 -4.73 -12.94 -1.04
N GLY A 133 -3.76 -13.09 -1.94
CA GLY A 133 -3.80 -14.06 -3.03
C GLY A 133 -3.78 -15.50 -2.53
N ARG A 134 -4.07 -16.45 -3.41
CA ARG A 134 -4.02 -17.90 -3.11
C ARG A 134 -2.60 -18.38 -2.80
N ASP A 135 -1.60 -17.66 -3.28
CA ASP A 135 -0.17 -17.88 -3.03
C ASP A 135 0.31 -17.29 -1.68
N GLY A 136 -0.60 -16.73 -0.89
CA GLY A 136 -0.32 -16.13 0.41
C GLY A 136 0.20 -14.69 0.36
N LYS A 137 0.44 -14.13 -0.83
CA LYS A 137 0.93 -12.76 -0.99
C LYS A 137 -0.18 -11.74 -0.84
N PHE A 138 0.17 -10.60 -0.27
CA PHE A 138 -0.77 -9.49 -0.15
C PHE A 138 -0.76 -8.60 -1.40
N GLU A 139 -1.94 -8.15 -1.79
CA GLU A 139 -2.15 -7.00 -2.65
C GLU A 139 -2.63 -5.84 -1.79
N GLY A 140 -2.05 -4.66 -2.01
CA GLY A 140 -2.28 -3.50 -1.16
C GLY A 140 -2.59 -2.23 -1.92
N GLU A 141 -2.84 -1.20 -1.13
CA GLU A 141 -3.02 0.20 -1.56
C GLU A 141 -2.12 1.07 -0.68
N ILE A 142 -1.31 1.94 -1.30
CA ILE A 142 -0.53 2.93 -0.57
C ILE A 142 -1.48 4.03 -0.11
N THR A 143 -1.52 4.26 1.19
CA THR A 143 -2.39 5.29 1.81
C THR A 143 -1.63 6.58 2.06
N ARG A 144 -0.31 6.49 2.25
CA ARG A 144 0.50 7.67 2.56
C ARG A 144 1.98 7.44 2.20
N ILE A 145 2.62 8.49 1.71
CA ILE A 145 4.08 8.58 1.60
C ILE A 145 4.60 9.13 2.93
N VAL A 146 5.33 8.30 3.67
CA VAL A 146 5.89 8.66 4.98
C VAL A 146 7.11 9.53 4.79
N GLU A 147 7.99 9.14 3.84
CA GLU A 147 9.18 9.88 3.49
C GLU A 147 9.48 9.70 2.00
N ARG A 148 9.69 10.82 1.31
CA ARG A 148 10.08 10.84 -0.10
C ARG A 148 11.56 10.45 -0.24
N SER A 149 11.86 9.56 -1.16
CA SER A 149 13.23 9.23 -1.52
C SER A 149 13.98 10.45 -2.04
N ARG A 150 15.19 10.67 -1.53
CA ARG A 150 16.06 11.75 -1.96
C ARG A 150 17.02 11.33 -3.08
N LYS A 151 16.87 10.12 -3.62
CA LYS A 151 17.71 9.64 -4.71
C LYS A 151 17.50 10.50 -5.95
N PRO A 152 18.59 10.96 -6.59
CA PRO A 152 18.49 11.71 -7.81
C PRO A 152 18.11 10.80 -9.00
N TYR A 153 17.62 11.42 -10.04
CA TYR A 153 17.37 10.80 -11.35
C TYR A 153 18.23 11.50 -12.39
N VAL A 154 18.96 10.69 -13.18
CA VAL A 154 19.62 11.16 -14.39
C VAL A 154 18.64 11.04 -15.55
N GLY A 155 18.64 12.04 -16.45
CA GLY A 155 17.78 12.00 -17.61
C GLY A 155 18.13 13.09 -18.63
N VAL A 156 17.42 13.10 -19.74
CA VAL A 156 17.58 14.06 -20.83
C VAL A 156 16.50 15.11 -20.74
N ALA A 157 16.90 16.38 -20.79
CA ALA A 157 16.00 17.53 -20.77
C ALA A 157 15.39 17.74 -22.16
N GLU A 158 14.08 17.84 -22.23
CA GLU A 158 13.29 18.26 -23.41
C GLU A 158 12.74 19.66 -23.13
N VAL A 159 13.27 20.66 -23.85
CA VAL A 159 12.97 22.07 -23.59
C VAL A 159 11.88 22.57 -24.52
N GLY A 160 10.66 22.75 -23.98
CA GLY A 160 9.55 23.40 -24.67
C GLY A 160 9.55 24.92 -24.58
N ALA A 161 8.50 25.55 -25.12
CA ALA A 161 8.36 27.00 -25.11
C ALA A 161 8.33 27.59 -23.67
N HIS A 162 7.59 26.96 -22.76
CA HIS A 162 7.35 27.48 -21.40
C HIS A 162 7.77 26.51 -20.29
N GLN A 163 8.20 25.30 -20.60
CA GLN A 163 8.44 24.23 -19.66
C GLN A 163 9.61 23.35 -20.10
N ILE A 164 10.19 22.66 -19.17
CA ILE A 164 11.22 21.64 -19.39
C ILE A 164 10.68 20.33 -18.81
N PHE A 165 10.78 19.25 -19.55
CA PHE A 165 10.57 17.91 -19.02
C PHE A 165 11.88 17.15 -19.05
N VAL A 166 12.16 16.40 -18.00
CA VAL A 166 13.30 15.49 -17.95
C VAL A 166 12.79 14.08 -18.07
N ARG A 167 13.17 13.42 -19.17
CA ARG A 167 12.92 12.01 -19.36
C ARG A 167 14.03 11.23 -18.72
N ALA A 168 13.70 10.59 -17.58
CA ALA A 168 14.67 9.83 -16.81
C ALA A 168 15.19 8.60 -17.56
N ASP A 169 16.47 8.30 -17.43
CA ASP A 169 17.10 7.09 -17.97
C ASP A 169 16.60 5.82 -17.26
N SER A 170 16.20 5.96 -16.00
CA SER A 170 15.72 4.87 -15.17
C SER A 170 14.33 4.41 -15.59
N ARG A 171 14.19 3.12 -15.94
CA ARG A 171 12.87 2.50 -16.20
C ARG A 171 11.94 2.48 -14.98
N ARG A 172 12.47 2.75 -13.79
CA ARG A 172 11.70 2.86 -12.54
C ARG A 172 11.10 4.26 -12.33
N MET A 173 11.30 5.17 -13.27
CA MET A 173 10.63 6.47 -13.36
C MET A 173 9.82 6.50 -14.68
N PRO A 174 8.57 6.04 -14.65
CA PRO A 174 7.76 5.85 -15.86
C PRO A 174 7.13 7.14 -16.39
N MET A 175 7.37 8.28 -15.76
CA MET A 175 6.86 9.58 -16.16
C MET A 175 7.95 10.62 -16.23
N ASP A 176 7.73 11.66 -17.05
CA ASP A 176 8.64 12.77 -17.19
C ASP A 176 8.59 13.68 -15.96
N ILE A 177 9.75 14.23 -15.58
CA ILE A 177 9.89 15.13 -14.43
C ILE A 177 9.82 16.55 -14.94
N TYR A 178 8.89 17.35 -14.40
CA TYR A 178 8.75 18.74 -14.75
C TYR A 178 9.82 19.61 -14.07
N LEU A 179 10.50 20.46 -14.84
CA LEU A 179 11.36 21.55 -14.35
C LEU A 179 10.82 22.91 -14.80
N SER A 180 10.89 23.89 -13.92
CA SER A 180 10.50 25.26 -14.23
C SER A 180 11.52 25.91 -15.17
N LYS A 181 11.15 26.18 -16.42
CA LYS A 181 12.01 26.93 -17.36
C LYS A 181 12.35 28.33 -16.86
N LYS A 182 11.46 28.97 -16.09
CA LYS A 182 11.70 30.24 -15.48
C LYS A 182 12.82 30.19 -14.43
N GLN A 183 12.92 29.08 -13.70
CA GLN A 183 13.93 28.83 -12.68
C GLN A 183 15.27 28.40 -13.28
N TYR A 184 15.21 27.65 -14.39
CA TYR A 184 16.37 27.06 -15.06
C TYR A 184 16.42 27.46 -16.55
N PRO A 185 16.59 28.76 -16.89
CA PRO A 185 16.50 29.25 -18.25
C PRO A 185 17.65 28.77 -19.16
N ASP A 186 18.78 28.37 -18.54
CA ASP A 186 20.01 28.01 -19.25
C ASP A 186 20.09 26.52 -19.62
N VAL A 187 19.13 25.69 -19.18
CA VAL A 187 19.06 24.28 -19.55
C VAL A 187 18.73 24.18 -21.04
N LYS A 188 19.54 23.41 -21.77
CA LYS A 188 19.42 23.22 -23.21
C LYS A 188 18.64 21.97 -23.54
N ASP A 189 17.97 22.02 -24.69
CA ASP A 189 17.31 20.84 -25.25
C ASP A 189 18.33 19.74 -25.56
N GLY A 190 18.03 18.48 -25.18
CA GLY A 190 18.94 17.35 -25.32
C GLY A 190 20.07 17.30 -24.27
N GLU A 191 20.09 18.19 -23.31
CA GLU A 191 21.09 18.21 -22.24
C GLU A 191 20.79 17.10 -21.21
N LYS A 192 21.83 16.39 -20.78
CA LYS A 192 21.77 15.41 -19.70
C LYS A 192 21.88 16.10 -18.36
N VAL A 193 20.94 15.84 -17.48
CA VAL A 193 20.82 16.51 -16.18
C VAL A 193 20.53 15.52 -15.06
N VAL A 194 20.94 15.91 -13.87
CA VAL A 194 20.60 15.23 -12.61
C VAL A 194 19.51 16.04 -11.92
N VAL A 195 18.40 15.40 -11.60
CA VAL A 195 17.27 16.05 -10.95
C VAL A 195 16.84 15.25 -9.74
N ARG A 196 16.28 15.95 -8.75
CA ARG A 196 15.64 15.36 -7.57
C ARG A 196 14.17 15.71 -7.58
N ILE A 197 13.31 14.82 -7.11
CA ILE A 197 11.89 15.14 -6.94
C ILE A 197 11.75 16.07 -5.75
N ALA A 198 11.19 17.26 -6.00
CA ALA A 198 10.90 18.26 -4.98
C ALA A 198 9.47 18.10 -4.46
N ASP A 199 8.50 17.88 -5.37
CA ASP A 199 7.09 17.75 -5.03
C ASP A 199 6.33 16.96 -6.10
N TRP A 200 5.23 16.34 -5.71
CA TRP A 200 4.27 15.76 -6.63
C TRP A 200 2.86 15.90 -6.08
N ALA A 201 2.18 16.95 -6.49
CA ALA A 201 0.82 17.23 -6.07
C ALA A 201 -0.14 16.14 -6.54
N GLU A 202 -1.12 15.83 -5.70
CA GLU A 202 -2.20 14.89 -6.04
C GLU A 202 -2.94 15.35 -7.31
N GLY A 203 -3.19 14.40 -8.22
CA GLY A 203 -3.81 14.68 -9.52
C GLY A 203 -2.89 15.29 -10.57
N SER A 204 -1.64 15.65 -10.24
CA SER A 204 -0.64 16.06 -11.22
C SER A 204 -0.15 14.88 -12.06
N LYS A 205 0.02 15.10 -13.37
CA LYS A 205 0.53 14.07 -14.29
C LYS A 205 2.03 13.81 -14.15
N SER A 206 2.78 14.83 -13.71
CA SER A 206 4.23 14.78 -13.61
C SER A 206 4.70 15.32 -12.27
N PRO A 207 5.72 14.71 -11.65
CA PRO A 207 6.36 15.26 -10.48
C PRO A 207 7.14 16.55 -10.83
N VAL A 208 7.27 17.45 -9.87
CA VAL A 208 8.11 18.64 -9.97
C VAL A 208 9.51 18.28 -9.50
N GLY A 209 10.50 18.54 -10.33
CA GLY A 209 11.92 18.35 -10.03
C GLY A 209 12.64 19.62 -9.64
N GLU A 210 13.74 19.42 -8.95
CA GLU A 210 14.80 20.39 -8.71
C GLU A 210 16.07 19.95 -9.44
N LEU A 211 16.68 20.87 -10.21
CA LEU A 211 17.93 20.60 -10.90
C LEU A 211 19.07 20.51 -9.88
N VAL A 212 19.77 19.39 -9.87
CA VAL A 212 20.92 19.15 -9.01
C VAL A 212 22.21 19.47 -9.76
N GLU A 213 22.33 18.97 -11.01
CA GLU A 213 23.56 19.10 -11.80
C GLU A 213 23.25 19.04 -13.30
N ARG A 214 24.12 19.68 -14.09
CA ARG A 214 24.13 19.63 -15.55
C ARG A 214 25.35 18.88 -16.01
N LEU A 215 25.17 17.76 -16.71
CA LEU A 215 26.26 16.88 -17.12
C LEU A 215 26.82 17.20 -18.51
N GLY A 216 26.05 17.89 -19.34
CA GLY A 216 26.40 18.23 -20.72
C GLY A 216 25.44 17.62 -21.73
N MET A 217 25.80 17.67 -23.02
CA MET A 217 24.92 17.15 -24.09
C MET A 217 24.91 15.62 -24.07
N ALA A 218 23.71 15.04 -24.17
CA ALA A 218 23.53 13.60 -24.29
C ALA A 218 24.27 13.04 -25.52
N GLY A 219 24.83 11.83 -25.39
CA GLY A 219 25.61 11.18 -26.43
C GLY A 219 27.10 11.57 -26.46
N ASN A 220 27.55 12.50 -25.63
CA ASN A 220 28.97 12.75 -25.43
C ASN A 220 29.55 11.74 -24.43
N ASN A 221 30.68 11.11 -24.75
CA ASN A 221 31.27 10.06 -23.93
C ASN A 221 31.55 10.49 -22.47
N ASP A 222 32.06 11.69 -22.27
CA ASP A 222 32.34 12.21 -20.92
C ASP A 222 31.04 12.43 -20.13
N THR A 223 30.00 12.95 -20.81
CA THR A 223 28.67 13.13 -20.23
C THR A 223 28.05 11.79 -19.83
N GLU A 224 28.14 10.76 -20.67
CA GLU A 224 27.58 9.43 -20.36
C GLU A 224 28.34 8.74 -19.21
N MET A 225 29.67 8.91 -19.15
CA MET A 225 30.46 8.42 -17.99
C MET A 225 30.04 9.09 -16.67
N HIS A 226 29.87 10.42 -16.68
CA HIS A 226 29.39 11.14 -15.47
C HIS A 226 27.99 10.72 -15.09
N ALA A 227 27.10 10.47 -16.05
CA ALA A 227 25.73 10.01 -15.82
C ALA A 227 25.65 8.64 -15.12
N ILE A 228 26.63 7.76 -15.31
CA ILE A 228 26.71 6.46 -14.64
C ILE A 228 27.13 6.61 -13.17
N LEU A 229 27.90 7.65 -12.85
CA LEU A 229 28.44 7.89 -11.51
C LEU A 229 27.52 8.75 -10.63
N ALA A 230 26.55 9.48 -11.21
CA ALA A 230 25.60 10.35 -10.54
C ALA A 230 24.36 9.60 -10.00
#